data_ef0a862a19eec2305677a0e02ecd0b90
#
_entry.id   ef0a862a19eec2305677a0e02ecd0b90
#
_cell.length_a   1.000
_cell.length_b   1.000
_cell.length_c   1.000
_cell.angle_alpha   90.00
_cell.angle_beta   90.00
_cell.angle_gamma   90.00
#
_symmetry.space_group_name_H-M   'P 1'
#
loop_
_entity.id
_entity.type
_entity.pdbx_description
1 polymer ?
#
loop_
_entity_poly.entity_id
_entity_poly.type
_entity_poly.pdbx_seq_one_letter_code
_entity_poly.pdbx_strand_id
1 'polypeptide(L)'
;MGIVCSILTTTLAFANNAQFIAKDHIVIDLQSGVEWLRCSVGQRWDGAQCVGEIVKLNQEMSIQAIKLANEQLGGNWRLPTREELENIVCQECSRPKIDASIFPNTPAEPFWTGEQNQYSPRHIWSVNFFTGHTYGRFMPFQDLVIRLVRDR
;
A
#
# COMPACT_ATOMS: atom_id res chain seq x y z
N MET A 1 56.84 22.91 21.23
CA MET A 1 56.50 21.56 20.77
C MET A 1 55.00 21.36 21.06
N GLY A 2 54.15 21.66 20.08
CA GLY A 2 52.68 21.57 20.23
C GLY A 2 52.19 20.27 19.60
N ILE A 3 51.46 19.50 20.37
CA ILE A 3 50.81 18.23 19.94
C ILE A 3 49.43 18.63 19.39
N VAL A 4 49.25 18.49 18.08
CA VAL A 4 47.95 18.65 17.43
C VAL A 4 47.21 17.32 17.57
N CYS A 5 46.17 17.29 18.40
CA CYS A 5 45.28 16.14 18.54
C CYS A 5 44.20 16.21 17.44
N SER A 6 44.36 15.41 16.38
CA SER A 6 43.35 15.25 15.34
C SER A 6 42.21 14.40 15.86
N ILE A 7 41.05 15.01 16.06
CA ILE A 7 39.82 14.29 16.40
C ILE A 7 39.23 13.76 15.10
N LEU A 8 39.33 12.45 14.88
CA LEU A 8 38.59 11.77 13.82
C LEU A 8 37.10 11.67 14.26
N THR A 9 36.26 12.48 13.64
CA THR A 9 34.80 12.32 13.74
C THR A 9 34.37 11.20 12.82
N THR A 10 34.12 10.02 13.36
CA THR A 10 33.45 8.94 12.66
C THR A 10 31.95 9.28 12.52
N THR A 11 31.55 9.68 11.33
CA THR A 11 30.12 9.77 10.97
C THR A 11 29.57 8.35 10.85
N LEU A 12 28.75 7.93 11.81
CA LEU A 12 27.93 6.74 11.70
C LEU A 12 26.89 6.99 10.59
N ALA A 13 27.12 6.39 9.42
CA ALA A 13 26.09 6.29 8.39
C ALA A 13 25.02 5.34 8.92
N PHE A 14 23.89 5.88 9.35
CA PHE A 14 22.70 5.07 9.58
C PHE A 14 22.28 4.50 8.22
N ALA A 15 22.40 3.19 8.06
CA ALA A 15 21.80 2.48 6.95
C ALA A 15 20.28 2.70 7.07
N ASN A 16 19.73 3.54 6.20
CA ASN A 16 18.30 3.71 6.07
C ASN A 16 17.76 2.39 5.50
N ASN A 17 17.24 1.51 6.36
CA ASN A 17 16.53 0.30 5.96
C ASN A 17 15.21 0.76 5.33
N ALA A 18 15.27 1.16 4.07
CA ALA A 18 14.07 1.53 3.33
C ALA A 18 13.18 0.29 3.20
N GLN A 19 11.98 0.35 3.75
CA GLN A 19 10.97 -0.70 3.58
C GLN A 19 10.58 -0.85 2.12
N PHE A 20 10.51 0.26 1.38
CA PHE A 20 9.97 0.32 0.03
C PHE A 20 11.01 0.68 -1.01
N ILE A 21 10.92 0.02 -2.17
CA ILE A 21 11.62 0.41 -3.39
C ILE A 21 10.58 0.72 -4.45
N ALA A 22 10.38 2.01 -4.75
CA ALA A 22 9.47 2.45 -5.79
C ALA A 22 10.15 2.33 -7.17
N LYS A 23 9.52 1.61 -8.09
CA LYS A 23 9.99 1.41 -9.46
C LYS A 23 8.82 1.57 -10.43
N ASP A 24 8.75 2.72 -11.07
CA ASP A 24 7.63 3.08 -11.96
C ASP A 24 6.26 2.87 -11.28
N HIS A 25 5.40 2.05 -11.87
CA HIS A 25 4.06 1.73 -11.36
C HIS A 25 4.03 0.66 -10.27
N ILE A 26 5.20 0.13 -9.88
CA ILE A 26 5.37 -0.92 -8.87
C ILE A 26 6.07 -0.36 -7.63
N VAL A 27 5.66 -0.81 -6.47
CA VAL A 27 6.38 -0.64 -5.20
C VAL A 27 6.74 -2.01 -4.64
N ILE A 28 8.02 -2.26 -4.48
CA ILE A 28 8.51 -3.46 -3.80
C ILE A 28 8.49 -3.20 -2.30
N ASP A 29 7.74 -4.01 -1.57
CA ASP A 29 7.70 -4.00 -0.11
C ASP A 29 8.60 -5.10 0.43
N LEU A 30 9.74 -4.70 0.97
CA LEU A 30 10.74 -5.62 1.50
C LEU A 30 10.31 -6.26 2.83
N GLN A 31 9.43 -5.60 3.58
CA GLN A 31 8.92 -6.12 4.85
C GLN A 31 7.91 -7.25 4.62
N SER A 32 6.98 -7.06 3.72
CA SER A 32 5.94 -8.06 3.42
C SER A 32 6.36 -9.07 2.35
N GLY A 33 7.45 -8.81 1.60
CA GLY A 33 7.93 -9.67 0.53
C GLY A 33 7.03 -9.68 -0.70
N VAL A 34 6.33 -8.57 -0.96
CA VAL A 34 5.35 -8.44 -2.03
C VAL A 34 5.65 -7.25 -2.93
N GLU A 35 4.95 -7.18 -4.04
CA GLU A 35 4.93 -6.01 -4.94
C GLU A 35 3.52 -5.42 -4.99
N TRP A 36 3.42 -4.12 -4.79
CA TRP A 36 2.18 -3.35 -4.86
C TRP A 36 2.03 -2.68 -6.21
N LEU A 37 0.80 -2.57 -6.72
CA LEU A 37 0.50 -1.50 -7.67
C LEU A 37 0.61 -0.16 -6.93
N ARG A 38 1.42 0.75 -7.47
CA ARG A 38 1.67 2.06 -6.86
C ARG A 38 0.40 2.91 -6.77
N CYS A 39 -0.47 2.79 -7.77
CA CYS A 39 -1.75 3.48 -7.85
C CYS A 39 -2.92 2.59 -7.39
N SER A 40 -3.96 3.21 -6.86
CA SER A 40 -5.22 2.54 -6.57
C SER A 40 -5.98 2.20 -7.88
N VAL A 41 -6.89 1.24 -7.83
CA VAL A 41 -7.71 0.88 -9.00
C VAL A 41 -8.50 2.11 -9.49
N GLY A 42 -8.54 2.30 -10.82
CA GLY A 42 -9.06 3.49 -11.49
C GLY A 42 -8.00 4.53 -11.82
N GLN A 43 -6.90 4.54 -11.13
CA GLN A 43 -5.75 5.40 -11.43
C GLN A 43 -4.69 4.66 -12.25
N ARG A 44 -3.83 5.44 -12.90
CA ARG A 44 -2.63 4.95 -13.60
C ARG A 44 -1.41 5.79 -13.23
N TRP A 45 -0.26 5.18 -13.25
CA TRP A 45 1.03 5.87 -13.09
C TRP A 45 1.38 6.61 -14.38
N ASP A 46 1.65 7.91 -14.31
CA ASP A 46 2.02 8.74 -15.47
C ASP A 46 3.53 8.99 -15.60
N GLY A 47 4.32 8.41 -14.71
CA GLY A 47 5.77 8.63 -14.59
C GLY A 47 6.16 9.49 -13.40
N ALA A 48 5.21 10.21 -12.79
CA ALA A 48 5.43 11.10 -11.64
C ALA A 48 4.40 10.93 -10.54
N GLN A 49 3.15 10.62 -10.89
CA GLN A 49 2.04 10.52 -9.95
C GLN A 49 0.94 9.57 -10.45
N CYS A 50 0.00 9.24 -9.57
CA CYS A 50 -1.19 8.48 -9.92
C CYS A 50 -2.27 9.43 -10.41
N VAL A 51 -2.67 9.28 -11.67
CA VAL A 51 -3.68 10.11 -12.34
C VAL A 51 -4.92 9.29 -12.70
N GLY A 52 -6.06 9.95 -12.80
CA GLY A 52 -7.36 9.33 -13.05
C GLY A 52 -8.21 9.26 -11.80
N GLU A 53 -9.46 8.83 -11.97
CA GLU A 53 -10.44 8.75 -10.90
C GLU A 53 -10.39 7.40 -10.19
N ILE A 54 -10.47 7.43 -8.87
CA ILE A 54 -10.59 6.24 -8.05
C ILE A 54 -11.89 5.52 -8.38
N VAL A 55 -11.80 4.21 -8.59
CA VAL A 55 -12.97 3.34 -8.74
C VAL A 55 -13.14 2.54 -7.47
N LYS A 56 -14.26 2.74 -6.80
CA LYS A 56 -14.65 1.93 -5.64
C LYS A 56 -15.41 0.70 -6.11
N LEU A 57 -15.07 -0.45 -5.57
CA LEU A 57 -15.62 -1.74 -5.97
C LEU A 57 -16.03 -2.56 -4.75
N ASN A 58 -17.08 -3.34 -4.90
CA ASN A 58 -17.41 -4.40 -3.93
C ASN A 58 -16.54 -5.64 -4.16
N GLN A 59 -16.65 -6.64 -3.31
CA GLN A 59 -15.80 -7.84 -3.38
C GLN A 59 -15.99 -8.62 -4.69
N GLU A 60 -17.22 -8.72 -5.21
CA GLU A 60 -17.50 -9.40 -6.46
C GLU A 60 -16.89 -8.67 -7.67
N MET A 61 -17.07 -7.36 -7.73
CA MET A 61 -16.49 -6.52 -8.80
C MET A 61 -14.97 -6.50 -8.73
N SER A 62 -14.39 -6.67 -7.55
CA SER A 62 -12.94 -6.77 -7.35
C SER A 62 -12.34 -7.95 -8.09
N ILE A 63 -13.06 -9.06 -8.22
CA ILE A 63 -12.63 -10.24 -8.99
C ILE A 63 -12.42 -9.87 -10.46
N GLN A 64 -13.31 -9.06 -11.02
CA GLN A 64 -13.20 -8.60 -12.41
C GLN A 64 -12.02 -7.65 -12.60
N ALA A 65 -11.80 -6.73 -11.65
CA ALA A 65 -10.66 -5.82 -11.67
C ALA A 65 -9.33 -6.59 -11.57
N ILE A 66 -9.26 -7.62 -10.74
CA ILE A 66 -8.08 -8.49 -10.60
C ILE A 66 -7.81 -9.24 -11.91
N LYS A 67 -8.85 -9.82 -12.52
CA LYS A 67 -8.72 -10.51 -13.81
C LYS A 67 -8.17 -9.57 -14.88
N LEU A 68 -8.73 -8.38 -14.99
CA LEU A 68 -8.28 -7.36 -15.95
C LEU A 68 -6.83 -6.94 -15.70
N ALA A 69 -6.43 -6.74 -14.45
CA ALA A 69 -5.05 -6.40 -14.09
C ALA A 69 -4.08 -7.52 -14.52
N ASN A 70 -4.45 -8.78 -14.28
CA ASN A 70 -3.63 -9.94 -14.68
C ASN A 70 -3.51 -10.07 -16.21
N GLU A 71 -4.56 -9.77 -16.95
CA GLU A 71 -4.55 -9.78 -18.41
C GLU A 71 -3.71 -8.63 -18.99
N GLN A 72 -3.81 -7.43 -18.43
CA GLN A 72 -3.14 -6.24 -18.96
C GLN A 72 -1.69 -6.08 -18.51
N LEU A 73 -1.40 -6.42 -17.25
CA LEU A 73 -0.10 -6.18 -16.64
C LEU A 73 0.73 -7.47 -16.49
N GLY A 74 0.08 -8.62 -16.64
CA GLY A 74 0.69 -9.92 -16.32
C GLY A 74 0.90 -10.10 -14.81
N GLY A 75 1.16 -11.33 -14.40
CA GLY A 75 1.39 -11.69 -13.01
C GLY A 75 0.13 -12.23 -12.31
N ASN A 76 0.21 -12.38 -11.02
CA ASN A 76 -0.86 -12.91 -10.17
C ASN A 76 -1.29 -11.84 -9.15
N TRP A 77 -1.89 -10.76 -9.65
CA TRP A 77 -2.43 -9.70 -8.81
C TRP A 77 -3.62 -10.22 -8.00
N ARG A 78 -3.72 -9.75 -6.78
CA ARG A 78 -4.78 -10.11 -5.82
C ARG A 78 -5.10 -8.95 -4.88
N LEU A 79 -6.16 -9.09 -4.10
CA LEU A 79 -6.36 -8.22 -2.94
C LEU A 79 -5.27 -8.50 -1.89
N PRO A 80 -4.85 -7.49 -1.13
CA PRO A 80 -3.90 -7.67 -0.04
C PRO A 80 -4.52 -8.44 1.13
N THR A 81 -3.67 -9.09 1.90
CA THR A 81 -4.05 -9.53 3.25
C THR A 81 -4.21 -8.32 4.17
N ARG A 82 -4.82 -8.52 5.33
CA ARG A 82 -4.94 -7.48 6.34
C ARG A 82 -3.56 -7.00 6.79
N GLU A 83 -2.66 -7.91 7.11
CA GLU A 83 -1.31 -7.60 7.56
C GLU A 83 -0.50 -6.82 6.51
N GLU A 84 -0.56 -7.23 5.25
CA GLU A 84 0.11 -6.51 4.16
C GLU A 84 -0.37 -5.06 4.07
N LEU A 85 -1.68 -4.84 4.14
CA LEU A 85 -2.25 -3.50 4.04
C LEU A 85 -1.97 -2.65 5.30
N GLU A 86 -1.96 -3.26 6.49
CA GLU A 86 -1.54 -2.63 7.74
C GLU A 86 -0.07 -2.18 7.69
N ASN A 87 0.81 -2.97 7.05
CA ASN A 87 2.24 -2.70 6.96
C ASN A 87 2.60 -1.48 6.09
N ILE A 88 1.69 -1.00 5.25
CA ILE A 88 1.89 0.23 4.47
C ILE A 88 1.25 1.46 5.10
N VAL A 89 0.64 1.32 6.28
CA VAL A 89 0.12 2.45 7.06
C VAL A 89 1.28 3.23 7.68
N CYS A 90 1.28 4.54 7.48
CA CYS A 90 2.19 5.47 8.14
C CYS A 90 1.43 6.24 9.22
N GLN A 91 1.60 5.88 10.49
CA GLN A 91 0.88 6.52 11.61
C GLN A 91 1.31 7.97 11.83
N GLU A 92 2.58 8.30 11.60
CA GLU A 92 3.14 9.64 11.75
C GLU A 92 2.79 10.56 10.59
N CYS A 93 2.40 10.01 9.45
CA CYS A 93 2.03 10.80 8.28
C CYS A 93 0.73 11.59 8.54
N SER A 94 0.62 12.75 7.91
CA SER A 94 -0.67 13.43 7.76
C SER A 94 -1.59 12.60 6.86
N ARG A 95 -2.89 12.94 6.84
CA ARG A 95 -3.85 12.22 6.00
C ARG A 95 -3.58 12.44 4.52
N PRO A 96 -3.62 11.38 3.70
CA PRO A 96 -3.85 9.97 4.06
C PRO A 96 -2.70 9.37 4.88
N LYS A 97 -3.01 8.42 5.76
CA LYS A 97 -2.05 7.73 6.64
C LYS A 97 -1.20 6.72 5.88
N ILE A 98 -0.45 7.21 4.91
CA ILE A 98 0.46 6.45 4.05
C ILE A 98 1.56 7.37 3.56
N ASP A 99 2.73 6.83 3.23
CA ASP A 99 3.81 7.61 2.65
C ASP A 99 3.46 8.05 1.22
N ALA A 100 3.10 9.32 1.06
CA ALA A 100 2.71 9.90 -0.23
C ALA A 100 3.86 10.01 -1.24
N SER A 101 5.11 9.90 -0.82
CA SER A 101 6.26 9.84 -1.73
C SER A 101 6.36 8.47 -2.42
N ILE A 102 5.91 7.44 -1.74
CA ILE A 102 5.89 6.05 -2.23
C ILE A 102 4.56 5.75 -2.93
N PHE A 103 3.44 6.11 -2.31
CA PHE A 103 2.07 5.86 -2.79
C PHE A 103 1.31 7.18 -3.01
N PRO A 104 1.67 7.96 -4.04
CA PRO A 104 1.07 9.27 -4.26
C PRO A 104 -0.42 9.17 -4.61
N ASN A 105 -1.15 10.24 -4.33
CA ASN A 105 -2.58 10.37 -4.66
C ASN A 105 -3.48 9.27 -4.07
N THR A 106 -3.05 8.64 -2.97
CA THR A 106 -3.88 7.68 -2.25
C THR A 106 -5.02 8.42 -1.56
N PRO A 107 -6.28 8.02 -1.76
CA PRO A 107 -7.40 8.65 -1.04
C PRO A 107 -7.39 8.29 0.44
N ALA A 108 -7.79 9.24 1.28
CA ALA A 108 -7.94 9.04 2.72
C ALA A 108 -9.29 8.34 3.02
N GLU A 109 -9.40 7.09 2.61
CA GLU A 109 -10.63 6.27 2.66
C GLU A 109 -10.32 4.82 3.05
N PRO A 110 -11.35 3.99 3.33
CA PRO A 110 -11.17 2.57 3.57
C PRO A 110 -10.83 1.81 2.29
N PHE A 111 -9.89 0.87 2.44
CA PHE A 111 -9.43 -0.03 1.39
C PHE A 111 -9.78 -1.47 1.72
N TRP A 112 -10.21 -2.24 0.73
CA TRP A 112 -10.46 -3.67 0.86
C TRP A 112 -9.21 -4.47 1.12
N THR A 113 -9.32 -5.45 2.02
CA THR A 113 -8.49 -6.65 2.03
C THR A 113 -9.22 -7.81 1.36
N GLY A 114 -8.51 -8.90 1.08
CA GLY A 114 -9.12 -10.16 0.64
C GLY A 114 -9.52 -11.09 1.80
N GLU A 115 -9.49 -10.60 3.06
CA GLU A 115 -9.69 -11.45 4.24
C GLU A 115 -11.04 -11.22 4.89
N GLN A 116 -11.75 -12.33 5.06
CA GLN A 116 -12.96 -12.36 5.86
C GLN A 116 -12.63 -12.15 7.34
N ASN A 117 -13.50 -11.43 8.05
CA ASN A 117 -13.38 -11.28 9.51
C ASN A 117 -13.79 -12.58 10.19
N GLN A 118 -12.83 -13.31 10.76
CA GLN A 118 -13.09 -14.59 11.44
C GLN A 118 -13.98 -14.46 12.68
N TYR A 119 -14.08 -13.27 13.27
CA TYR A 119 -14.94 -12.99 14.43
C TYR A 119 -16.37 -12.62 14.03
N SER A 120 -16.56 -12.19 12.79
CA SER A 120 -17.85 -11.82 12.21
C SER A 120 -17.87 -12.17 10.72
N PRO A 121 -18.18 -13.44 10.37
CA PRO A 121 -17.97 -13.99 9.02
C PRO A 121 -18.75 -13.32 7.89
N ARG A 122 -19.70 -12.46 8.21
CA ARG A 122 -20.42 -11.65 7.22
C ARG A 122 -19.61 -10.46 6.71
N HIS A 123 -18.55 -10.09 7.45
CA HIS A 123 -17.76 -8.90 7.20
C HIS A 123 -16.38 -9.24 6.65
N ILE A 124 -15.83 -8.29 5.90
CA ILE A 124 -14.48 -8.35 5.35
C ILE A 124 -13.64 -7.27 6.04
N TRP A 125 -12.37 -7.58 6.29
CA TRP A 125 -11.42 -6.63 6.83
C TRP A 125 -11.12 -5.50 5.85
N SER A 126 -10.94 -4.31 6.36
CA SER A 126 -10.52 -3.13 5.63
C SER A 126 -9.52 -2.32 6.45
N VAL A 127 -8.64 -1.58 5.78
CA VAL A 127 -7.75 -0.60 6.40
C VAL A 127 -8.13 0.78 5.90
N ASN A 128 -8.31 1.72 6.82
CA ASN A 128 -8.75 3.07 6.49
C ASN A 128 -7.57 4.04 6.55
N PHE A 129 -7.15 4.57 5.41
CA PHE A 129 -6.06 5.54 5.34
C PHE A 129 -6.43 6.95 5.81
N PHE A 130 -7.69 7.22 6.17
CA PHE A 130 -8.05 8.44 6.89
C PHE A 130 -7.64 8.36 8.36
N THR A 131 -7.87 7.20 9.01
CA THR A 131 -7.58 6.99 10.44
C THR A 131 -6.27 6.27 10.71
N GLY A 132 -5.79 5.47 9.75
CA GLY A 132 -4.67 4.54 9.92
C GLY A 132 -5.04 3.26 10.66
N HIS A 133 -6.34 2.97 10.83
CA HIS A 133 -6.83 1.82 11.59
C HIS A 133 -7.52 0.77 10.72
N THR A 134 -7.57 -0.45 11.25
CA THR A 134 -8.24 -1.61 10.65
C THR A 134 -9.65 -1.77 11.17
N TYR A 135 -10.58 -2.07 10.28
CA TYR A 135 -11.99 -2.27 10.60
C TYR A 135 -12.52 -3.55 9.94
N GLY A 136 -13.23 -4.36 10.71
CA GLY A 136 -13.84 -5.60 10.23
C GLY A 136 -15.37 -5.52 10.19
N ARG A 137 -15.92 -4.46 9.61
CA ARG A 137 -17.37 -4.14 9.67
C ARG A 137 -18.05 -3.91 8.32
N PHE A 138 -17.32 -3.96 7.23
CA PHE A 138 -17.91 -3.78 5.90
C PHE A 138 -18.47 -5.08 5.34
N MET A 139 -19.65 -4.98 4.75
CA MET A 139 -20.28 -6.09 4.04
C MET A 139 -19.70 -6.23 2.63
N PRO A 140 -19.60 -7.46 2.07
CA PRO A 140 -18.96 -7.68 0.76
C PRO A 140 -19.57 -6.91 -0.41
N PHE A 141 -20.83 -6.48 -0.30
CA PHE A 141 -21.53 -5.72 -1.34
C PHE A 141 -21.27 -4.21 -1.29
N GLN A 142 -20.60 -3.70 -0.26
CA GLN A 142 -20.24 -2.28 -0.15
C GLN A 142 -19.02 -1.96 -1.04
N ASP A 143 -18.96 -0.74 -1.54
CA ASP A 143 -17.91 -0.30 -2.45
C ASP A 143 -16.79 0.43 -1.69
N LEU A 144 -15.58 -0.12 -1.74
CA LEU A 144 -14.39 0.47 -1.15
C LEU A 144 -13.30 0.64 -2.21
N VAL A 145 -12.26 1.38 -1.84
CA VAL A 145 -11.06 1.54 -2.67
C VAL A 145 -10.25 0.24 -2.67
N ILE A 146 -9.52 -0.01 -3.75
CA ILE A 146 -8.68 -1.20 -3.92
C ILE A 146 -7.29 -0.79 -4.35
N ARG A 147 -6.30 -1.43 -3.75
CA ARG A 147 -4.92 -1.47 -4.22
C ARG A 147 -4.51 -2.93 -4.36
N LEU A 148 -4.02 -3.30 -5.51
CA LEU A 148 -3.63 -4.69 -5.77
C LEU A 148 -2.18 -4.95 -5.36
N VAL A 149 -1.93 -6.19 -5.00
CA VAL A 149 -0.64 -6.71 -4.59
C VAL A 149 -0.37 -8.05 -5.28
N ARG A 150 0.89 -8.43 -5.43
CA ARG A 150 1.30 -9.77 -5.88
C ARG A 150 2.50 -10.26 -5.10
N ASP A 151 2.66 -11.56 -5.02
CA ASP A 151 3.85 -12.18 -4.45
C ASP A 151 5.07 -11.94 -5.36
N ARG A 152 6.24 -11.83 -4.73
CA ARG A 152 7.53 -11.65 -5.40
C ARG A 152 8.10 -12.96 -5.88
#